data_b001f5747048507c4c4174237e790934
#
_entry.id   b001f5747048507c4c4174237e790934
#
_cell.length_a   1.000
_cell.length_b   1.000
_cell.length_c   1.000
_cell.angle_alpha   90.00
_cell.angle_beta   90.00
_cell.angle_gamma   90.00
#
_symmetry.space_group_name_H-M   'P 1'
#
loop_
_entity.id
_entity.type
_entity.pdbx_description
1 polymer ?
#
loop_
_entity_poly.entity_id
_entity_poly.type
_entity_poly.pdbx_seq_one_letter_code
_entity_poly.pdbx_strand_id
1 'polypeptide(L)'
;MLCWFPYLYISPVQAQALVVSVGEGSYSTQLPFGAVGPQKANGEAVLPKISPTFSQPVQTNDFWSSLLFPFFNNPHSNVIHAHPLNVKAVSQGLEIGHSPNHVLAASDYVYPYTPQITVGIEGMNAAQTVADAYGDWTATALWKDEGAQMRATFGHGLPFVYFNITGGEAKLDFSSSPTIWYNQDEVLGITVEGRHYGVFAPIGSGWTGDASQASSLNGDGYFSIALLPDNSESTLQYFRTYAYAFVTNSKVSWTYDPSTSLVTTTYSYETQLMDSTNGFKNEVLSALYRHQWQHIQEPTLPTTYASPRGTMRLFKGNRFTTQLKFQGILPTIPDVGDYNRELLLERVKQVASEQLGPGPTYANGKAMGRVVEVIHIAEELDARTERDKLLAKLKTRLEDWLTVGGVQEYSYNADWNVLTGYPSGYGADREINDHHFHSSYAIRAAATIAQYDSSWASQDQWGGMINLLIKDANNWEREDERFPFLRSYDAYA
;
A
#
# COMPACT_ATOMS: atom_id res chain seq x y z
N MET A 1 -0.63 55.76 44.35
CA MET A 1 0.46 54.93 43.96
C MET A 1 -0.02 53.98 42.89
N LEU A 2 0.08 54.35 41.61
CA LEU A 2 -0.34 53.57 40.45
C LEU A 2 0.86 52.78 39.97
N CYS A 3 0.81 51.46 40.08
CA CYS A 3 1.82 50.56 39.49
C CYS A 3 1.53 50.35 38.00
N TRP A 4 2.41 50.84 37.16
CA TRP A 4 2.44 50.51 35.74
C TRP A 4 3.13 49.15 35.57
N PHE A 5 2.41 48.12 34.99
CA PHE A 5 3.03 46.91 34.47
C PHE A 5 3.29 47.12 32.98
N PRO A 6 4.52 46.88 32.48
CA PRO A 6 4.75 46.89 31.04
C PRO A 6 4.24 45.60 30.45
N TYR A 7 3.32 45.69 29.50
CA TYR A 7 2.96 44.59 28.60
C TYR A 7 4.19 44.26 27.73
N LEU A 8 4.82 43.13 27.99
CA LEU A 8 5.78 42.50 27.05
C LEU A 8 4.97 42.00 25.84
N TYR A 9 5.05 42.74 24.75
CA TYR A 9 4.67 42.24 23.44
C TYR A 9 5.67 41.16 23.06
N ILE A 10 5.30 39.87 23.23
CA ILE A 10 6.00 38.78 22.60
C ILE A 10 5.52 38.76 21.15
N SER A 11 6.32 39.31 20.24
CA SER A 11 6.12 39.09 18.81
C SER A 11 6.11 37.59 18.55
N PRO A 12 5.12 37.04 17.81
CA PRO A 12 5.20 35.65 17.38
C PRO A 12 6.47 35.53 16.53
N VAL A 13 7.43 34.75 16.98
CA VAL A 13 8.53 34.30 16.13
C VAL A 13 7.85 33.50 15.02
N GLN A 14 7.69 34.10 13.85
CA GLN A 14 7.33 33.37 12.64
C GLN A 14 8.40 32.30 12.49
N ALA A 15 8.05 31.04 12.73
CA ALA A 15 8.94 29.93 12.42
C ALA A 15 9.26 30.01 10.93
N GLN A 16 10.51 30.33 10.63
CA GLN A 16 11.01 30.41 9.26
C GLN A 16 10.85 29.02 8.65
N ALA A 17 10.19 28.92 7.51
CA ALA A 17 10.00 27.65 6.82
C ALA A 17 11.37 26.98 6.64
N LEU A 18 11.51 25.75 7.12
CA LEU A 18 12.75 25.01 6.98
C LEU A 18 12.84 24.53 5.53
N VAL A 19 13.70 25.16 4.76
CA VAL A 19 14.01 24.78 3.39
C VAL A 19 15.18 23.81 3.39
N VAL A 20 15.01 22.67 2.75
CA VAL A 20 16.05 21.65 2.59
C VAL A 20 16.55 21.69 1.16
N SER A 21 17.81 22.04 0.98
CA SER A 21 18.47 22.06 -0.34
C SER A 21 18.89 20.65 -0.75
N VAL A 22 18.67 20.30 -2.02
CA VAL A 22 19.03 19.01 -2.61
C VAL A 22 19.54 19.25 -4.05
N GLY A 23 20.85 19.23 -4.24
CA GLY A 23 21.48 19.69 -5.47
C GLY A 23 21.16 21.18 -5.69
N GLU A 24 20.77 21.56 -6.90
CA GLU A 24 20.29 22.90 -7.24
C GLU A 24 18.86 23.17 -6.78
N GLY A 25 18.10 22.12 -6.42
CA GLY A 25 16.71 22.21 -5.99
C GLY A 25 16.54 22.29 -4.48
N SER A 26 15.27 22.34 -4.05
CA SER A 26 14.89 22.37 -2.63
C SER A 26 13.44 21.97 -2.42
N TYR A 27 13.12 21.55 -1.21
CA TYR A 27 11.74 21.36 -0.73
C TYR A 27 11.54 22.01 0.64
N SER A 28 10.29 22.35 0.97
CA SER A 28 9.91 22.83 2.29
C SER A 28 9.52 21.69 3.22
N THR A 29 9.75 21.80 4.52
CA THR A 29 9.19 20.92 5.56
C THR A 29 7.94 21.52 6.22
N GLN A 30 7.46 22.65 5.70
CA GLN A 30 6.21 23.29 6.10
C GLN A 30 5.30 23.47 4.89
N LEU A 31 4.01 23.44 5.11
CA LEU A 31 3.04 23.67 4.05
C LEU A 31 3.21 25.08 3.46
N PRO A 32 3.19 25.21 2.13
CA PRO A 32 3.15 26.51 1.47
C PRO A 32 1.95 27.35 1.92
N PHE A 33 2.07 28.66 1.82
CA PHE A 33 0.97 29.57 2.18
C PHE A 33 -0.32 29.23 1.41
N GLY A 34 -1.42 29.02 2.13
CA GLY A 34 -2.71 28.64 1.56
C GLY A 34 -2.91 27.15 1.25
N ALA A 35 -1.87 26.32 1.43
CA ALA A 35 -2.02 24.87 1.38
C ALA A 35 -2.68 24.33 2.68
N VAL A 36 -3.40 23.22 2.58
CA VAL A 36 -4.22 22.69 3.69
C VAL A 36 -3.75 21.33 4.21
N GLY A 37 -2.94 20.58 3.53
CA GLY A 37 -2.45 19.27 3.97
C GLY A 37 -3.54 18.22 4.24
N PRO A 38 -3.19 17.08 4.85
CA PRO A 38 -4.11 16.00 5.15
C PRO A 38 -5.22 16.39 6.11
N GLN A 39 -6.48 16.15 5.71
CA GLN A 39 -7.65 16.48 6.52
C GLN A 39 -8.84 15.57 6.21
N LYS A 40 -9.75 15.44 7.19
CA LYS A 40 -11.04 14.79 7.02
C LYS A 40 -11.95 15.58 6.08
N ALA A 41 -13.06 14.97 5.66
CA ALA A 41 -14.05 15.63 4.81
C ALA A 41 -14.64 16.92 5.41
N ASN A 42 -14.65 17.04 6.73
CA ASN A 42 -15.10 18.25 7.46
C ASN A 42 -14.02 19.34 7.60
N GLY A 43 -12.81 19.12 7.04
CA GLY A 43 -11.69 20.07 7.12
C GLY A 43 -10.81 19.93 8.37
N GLU A 44 -11.09 18.97 9.26
CA GLU A 44 -10.26 18.69 10.43
C GLU A 44 -8.93 18.03 10.02
N ALA A 45 -7.80 18.59 10.46
CA ALA A 45 -6.49 17.99 10.24
C ALA A 45 -6.37 16.60 10.87
N VAL A 46 -5.71 15.67 10.20
CA VAL A 46 -5.54 14.29 10.68
C VAL A 46 -4.09 13.87 10.69
N LEU A 47 -3.77 13.02 11.67
CA LEU A 47 -2.54 12.25 11.75
C LEU A 47 -2.83 10.79 11.34
N PRO A 48 -1.82 10.04 10.90
CA PRO A 48 -1.99 8.62 10.60
C PRO A 48 -2.40 7.85 11.85
N LYS A 49 -3.35 6.93 11.71
CA LYS A 49 -3.78 6.05 12.80
C LYS A 49 -2.76 4.92 12.98
N ILE A 50 -1.76 5.16 13.78
CA ILE A 50 -0.67 4.22 14.10
C ILE A 50 -0.57 3.98 15.60
N SER A 51 -0.05 2.82 15.98
CA SER A 51 0.22 2.52 17.38
C SER A 51 1.49 3.24 17.87
N PRO A 52 1.67 3.41 19.20
CA PRO A 52 2.90 4.00 19.73
C PRO A 52 4.17 3.18 19.44
N THR A 53 4.03 1.92 19.09
CA THR A 53 5.13 1.01 18.73
C THR A 53 5.42 0.97 17.22
N PHE A 54 4.61 1.64 16.42
CA PHE A 54 4.81 1.74 14.97
C PHE A 54 6.05 2.59 14.67
N SER A 55 7.05 2.01 14.04
CA SER A 55 8.36 2.65 13.80
C SER A 55 8.76 2.76 12.34
N GLN A 56 7.89 2.33 11.44
CA GLN A 56 8.15 2.34 9.99
C GLN A 56 7.60 3.62 9.34
N PRO A 57 8.12 4.07 8.17
CA PRO A 57 7.48 5.13 7.40
C PRO A 57 6.03 4.76 7.05
N VAL A 58 5.15 5.77 7.01
CA VAL A 58 3.71 5.56 6.82
C VAL A 58 3.39 5.16 5.38
N GLN A 59 2.85 3.96 5.20
CA GLN A 59 2.50 3.37 3.90
C GLN A 59 1.08 3.76 3.47
N THR A 60 0.93 4.81 2.65
CA THR A 60 -0.36 5.43 2.36
C THR A 60 -1.12 4.85 1.17
N ASN A 61 -0.47 4.08 0.30
CA ASN A 61 -1.03 3.61 -0.98
C ASN A 61 -1.08 2.08 -1.11
N ASP A 62 -1.00 1.36 -0.02
CA ASP A 62 -1.09 -0.09 0.02
C ASP A 62 -2.55 -0.57 0.21
N PHE A 63 -2.83 -1.85 -0.09
CA PHE A 63 -4.16 -2.45 0.00
C PHE A 63 -4.82 -2.31 1.39
N TRP A 64 -4.03 -2.17 2.46
CA TRP A 64 -4.47 -2.04 3.84
C TRP A 64 -4.50 -0.58 4.36
N SER A 65 -4.11 0.41 3.56
CA SER A 65 -3.89 1.81 4.02
C SER A 65 -5.14 2.49 4.59
N SER A 66 -6.34 1.95 4.38
CA SER A 66 -7.55 2.44 5.06
C SER A 66 -7.50 2.31 6.60
N LEU A 67 -6.58 1.49 7.14
CA LEU A 67 -6.28 1.47 8.58
C LEU A 67 -5.59 2.76 9.06
N LEU A 68 -4.85 3.44 8.20
CA LEU A 68 -4.03 4.62 8.53
C LEU A 68 -4.82 5.92 8.46
N PHE A 69 -5.66 6.05 7.44
CA PHE A 69 -6.31 7.31 7.09
C PHE A 69 -7.80 7.29 7.44
N PRO A 70 -8.26 8.08 8.45
CA PRO A 70 -9.65 8.09 8.90
C PRO A 70 -10.55 8.94 7.99
N PHE A 71 -10.34 8.92 6.68
CA PHE A 71 -11.20 9.59 5.73
C PHE A 71 -12.65 9.09 5.86
N PHE A 72 -13.63 9.89 5.53
CA PHE A 72 -15.07 9.61 5.76
C PHE A 72 -15.49 9.42 7.22
N ASN A 73 -14.72 9.92 8.18
CA ASN A 73 -14.99 9.76 9.62
C ASN A 73 -15.07 8.29 10.09
N ASN A 74 -14.46 7.37 9.37
CA ASN A 74 -14.38 5.97 9.76
C ASN A 74 -13.21 5.77 10.75
N PRO A 75 -13.47 5.46 12.03
CA PRO A 75 -12.42 5.25 13.02
C PRO A 75 -11.72 3.89 12.86
N HIS A 76 -12.22 3.00 12.02
CA HIS A 76 -11.70 1.65 11.83
C HIS A 76 -11.03 1.48 10.47
N SER A 77 -11.62 0.71 9.55
CA SER A 77 -11.13 0.59 8.17
C SER A 77 -12.27 0.47 7.18
N ASN A 78 -11.98 0.69 5.90
CA ASN A 78 -12.80 0.17 4.82
C ASN A 78 -12.56 -1.34 4.66
N VAL A 79 -13.28 -1.99 3.75
CA VAL A 79 -12.99 -3.38 3.38
C VAL A 79 -11.59 -3.46 2.79
N ILE A 80 -10.80 -4.41 3.28
CA ILE A 80 -9.44 -4.70 2.85
C ILE A 80 -9.46 -6.03 2.08
N HIS A 81 -9.13 -5.97 0.80
CA HIS A 81 -9.15 -7.11 -0.11
C HIS A 81 -7.81 -7.84 -0.12
N ALA A 82 -7.54 -8.61 0.92
CA ALA A 82 -6.27 -9.34 1.08
C ALA A 82 -6.19 -10.66 0.29
N HIS A 83 -7.27 -11.13 -0.27
CA HIS A 83 -7.41 -12.42 -0.98
C HIS A 83 -6.49 -13.56 -0.50
N PRO A 84 -7.02 -14.80 -0.32
CA PRO A 84 -8.41 -15.18 -0.59
C PRO A 84 -9.41 -14.60 0.42
N LEU A 85 -8.93 -14.08 1.55
CA LEU A 85 -9.76 -13.42 2.57
C LEU A 85 -9.96 -11.94 2.25
N ASN A 86 -11.14 -11.43 2.61
CA ASN A 86 -11.39 -10.00 2.77
C ASN A 86 -11.62 -9.72 4.25
N VAL A 87 -11.08 -8.63 4.74
CA VAL A 87 -11.22 -8.26 6.14
C VAL A 87 -11.68 -6.81 6.28
N LYS A 88 -12.30 -6.49 7.41
CA LYS A 88 -12.69 -5.12 7.75
C LYS A 88 -12.63 -4.93 9.25
N ALA A 89 -11.93 -3.89 9.69
CA ALA A 89 -11.91 -3.51 11.09
C ALA A 89 -13.23 -2.82 11.46
N VAL A 90 -13.78 -3.21 12.61
CA VAL A 90 -14.97 -2.63 13.25
C VAL A 90 -14.72 -2.46 14.75
N SER A 91 -15.63 -1.83 15.49
CA SER A 91 -15.43 -1.57 16.93
C SER A 91 -15.33 -2.86 17.75
N GLN A 92 -16.05 -3.91 17.34
CA GLN A 92 -16.04 -5.22 18.02
C GLN A 92 -14.80 -6.08 17.70
N GLY A 93 -14.05 -5.73 16.63
CA GLY A 93 -12.90 -6.50 16.22
C GLY A 93 -12.70 -6.55 14.70
N LEU A 94 -12.34 -7.73 14.15
CA LEU A 94 -12.10 -7.93 12.74
C LEU A 94 -13.21 -8.79 12.10
N GLU A 95 -13.93 -8.23 11.14
CA GLU A 95 -14.78 -8.99 10.23
C GLU A 95 -13.92 -9.73 9.20
N ILE A 96 -14.25 -10.99 8.94
CA ILE A 96 -13.58 -11.86 7.97
C ILE A 96 -14.61 -12.40 6.99
N GLY A 97 -14.31 -12.36 5.70
CA GLY A 97 -15.13 -12.93 4.65
C GLY A 97 -14.31 -13.44 3.47
N HIS A 98 -14.98 -14.17 2.58
CA HIS A 98 -14.41 -14.64 1.32
C HIS A 98 -15.30 -14.25 0.15
N SER A 99 -14.73 -13.48 -0.79
CA SER A 99 -15.40 -13.08 -2.03
C SER A 99 -14.71 -13.75 -3.22
N PRO A 100 -15.27 -14.86 -3.75
CA PRO A 100 -14.62 -15.63 -4.81
C PRO A 100 -14.72 -14.97 -6.18
N ASN A 101 -15.67 -14.05 -6.38
CA ASN A 101 -15.99 -13.45 -7.67
C ASN A 101 -16.08 -11.94 -7.59
N HIS A 102 -15.95 -11.29 -8.75
CA HIS A 102 -16.35 -9.91 -8.95
C HIS A 102 -17.76 -9.83 -9.54
N VAL A 103 -18.35 -8.64 -9.46
CA VAL A 103 -19.60 -8.30 -10.14
C VAL A 103 -19.33 -7.16 -11.11
N LEU A 104 -19.74 -7.33 -12.37
CA LEU A 104 -19.76 -6.26 -13.35
C LEU A 104 -21.08 -5.50 -13.20
N ALA A 105 -21.03 -4.27 -12.72
CA ALA A 105 -22.11 -3.32 -12.80
C ALA A 105 -22.06 -2.57 -14.15
N ALA A 106 -23.05 -1.75 -14.43
CA ALA A 106 -23.15 -1.06 -15.74
C ALA A 106 -21.92 -0.21 -16.10
N SER A 107 -21.19 0.31 -15.13
CA SER A 107 -19.97 1.13 -15.29
C SER A 107 -18.83 0.74 -14.36
N ASP A 108 -19.04 -0.27 -13.49
CA ASP A 108 -18.15 -0.54 -12.38
C ASP A 108 -17.77 -2.02 -12.27
N TYR A 109 -16.59 -2.24 -11.75
CA TYR A 109 -16.07 -3.54 -11.38
C TYR A 109 -16.07 -3.64 -9.86
N VAL A 110 -16.99 -4.43 -9.29
CA VAL A 110 -17.22 -4.47 -7.85
C VAL A 110 -16.75 -5.79 -7.26
N TYR A 111 -16.04 -5.73 -6.15
CA TYR A 111 -15.74 -6.88 -5.31
C TYR A 111 -16.77 -6.95 -4.19
N PRO A 112 -17.75 -7.87 -4.27
CA PRO A 112 -18.76 -7.99 -3.22
C PRO A 112 -18.08 -8.43 -1.92
N TYR A 113 -18.54 -7.86 -0.82
CA TYR A 113 -18.06 -8.20 0.51
C TYR A 113 -19.24 -8.60 1.41
N THR A 114 -19.13 -9.79 2.00
CA THR A 114 -20.04 -10.28 3.04
C THR A 114 -19.17 -10.85 4.14
N PRO A 115 -19.20 -10.28 5.36
CA PRO A 115 -18.50 -10.86 6.50
C PRO A 115 -19.20 -12.17 6.90
N GLN A 116 -18.44 -13.23 7.12
CA GLN A 116 -18.97 -14.48 7.67
C GLN A 116 -18.73 -14.56 9.18
N ILE A 117 -17.59 -14.06 9.64
CA ILE A 117 -17.16 -14.12 11.05
C ILE A 117 -16.71 -12.74 11.49
N THR A 118 -17.12 -12.31 12.68
CA THR A 118 -16.52 -11.19 13.40
C THR A 118 -15.72 -11.73 14.58
N VAL A 119 -14.44 -11.41 14.63
CA VAL A 119 -13.50 -11.89 15.63
C VAL A 119 -13.13 -10.76 16.58
N GLY A 120 -13.32 -10.96 17.87
CA GLY A 120 -13.05 -9.96 18.89
C GLY A 120 -12.69 -10.56 20.26
N ILE A 121 -12.82 -9.72 21.25
CA ILE A 121 -12.78 -10.10 22.67
C ILE A 121 -14.19 -9.85 23.22
N GLU A 122 -14.66 -10.71 24.15
CA GLU A 122 -15.98 -10.54 24.76
C GLU A 122 -16.14 -9.14 25.38
N GLY A 123 -17.18 -8.41 24.94
CA GLY A 123 -17.48 -7.06 25.40
C GLY A 123 -16.66 -5.93 24.73
N MET A 124 -15.73 -6.24 23.82
CA MET A 124 -14.93 -5.23 23.12
C MET A 124 -15.78 -4.27 22.31
N ASN A 125 -15.53 -2.97 22.48
CA ASN A 125 -16.11 -1.87 21.70
C ASN A 125 -15.08 -0.75 21.53
N ALA A 126 -14.00 -1.05 20.82
CA ALA A 126 -12.88 -0.14 20.63
C ALA A 126 -13.30 1.15 19.89
N ALA A 127 -12.87 2.30 20.37
CA ALA A 127 -13.18 3.59 19.76
C ALA A 127 -12.55 3.76 18.37
N GLN A 128 -11.42 3.08 18.11
CA GLN A 128 -10.71 3.10 16.84
C GLN A 128 -9.85 1.85 16.68
N THR A 129 -9.45 1.60 15.43
CA THR A 129 -8.43 0.61 15.07
C THR A 129 -7.24 1.33 14.48
N VAL A 130 -6.02 0.92 14.83
CA VAL A 130 -4.78 1.51 14.32
C VAL A 130 -3.90 0.47 13.67
N ALA A 131 -3.02 0.88 12.76
CA ALA A 131 -1.95 0.02 12.26
C ALA A 131 -0.87 -0.14 13.33
N ASP A 132 -0.40 -1.37 13.57
CA ASP A 132 0.63 -1.68 14.57
C ASP A 132 1.97 -2.03 13.92
N ALA A 133 1.94 -2.72 12.79
CA ALA A 133 3.10 -3.06 11.98
C ALA A 133 2.67 -3.44 10.56
N TYR A 134 3.61 -3.45 9.62
CA TYR A 134 3.40 -4.01 8.29
C TYR A 134 4.67 -4.66 7.72
N GLY A 135 4.50 -5.60 6.81
CA GLY A 135 5.51 -6.10 5.89
C GLY A 135 5.17 -5.70 4.46
N ASP A 136 5.90 -6.20 3.47
CA ASP A 136 5.69 -5.79 2.07
C ASP A 136 4.32 -6.20 1.50
N TRP A 137 3.63 -7.18 2.09
CA TRP A 137 2.26 -7.58 1.74
C TRP A 137 1.46 -8.12 2.93
N THR A 138 1.84 -7.74 4.14
CA THR A 138 1.13 -8.10 5.38
C THR A 138 0.92 -6.86 6.23
N ALA A 139 -0.14 -6.85 7.04
CA ALA A 139 -0.40 -5.78 7.99
C ALA A 139 -0.94 -6.34 9.30
N THR A 140 -0.63 -5.66 10.40
CA THR A 140 -1.16 -5.95 11.73
C THR A 140 -1.99 -4.77 12.20
N ALA A 141 -3.27 -5.03 12.47
CA ALA A 141 -4.20 -4.08 13.07
C ALA A 141 -4.28 -4.28 14.58
N LEU A 142 -4.49 -3.20 15.32
CA LEU A 142 -4.57 -3.17 16.77
C LEU A 142 -5.85 -2.49 17.25
N TRP A 143 -6.57 -3.18 18.14
CA TRP A 143 -7.70 -2.66 18.93
C TRP A 143 -7.30 -2.57 20.40
N LYS A 144 -7.78 -1.53 21.06
CA LYS A 144 -7.65 -1.36 22.53
C LYS A 144 -8.96 -0.85 23.11
N ASP A 145 -9.41 -1.48 24.19
CA ASP A 145 -10.63 -1.11 24.90
C ASP A 145 -10.55 -1.56 26.37
N GLU A 146 -10.65 -0.62 27.32
CA GLU A 146 -10.75 -0.83 28.78
C GLU A 146 -9.84 -1.93 29.39
N GLY A 147 -8.62 -2.06 28.90
CA GLY A 147 -7.67 -3.10 29.35
C GLY A 147 -7.63 -4.35 28.45
N ALA A 148 -8.59 -4.51 27.55
CA ALA A 148 -8.54 -5.52 26.51
C ALA A 148 -7.74 -5.01 25.31
N GLN A 149 -6.98 -5.92 24.69
CA GLN A 149 -6.20 -5.62 23.49
C GLN A 149 -6.23 -6.81 22.54
N MET A 150 -6.46 -6.51 21.26
CA MET A 150 -6.37 -7.49 20.18
C MET A 150 -5.47 -6.98 19.08
N ARG A 151 -4.57 -7.84 18.59
CA ARG A 151 -3.84 -7.70 17.33
C ARG A 151 -4.33 -8.74 16.34
N ALA A 152 -4.49 -8.34 15.09
CA ALA A 152 -4.79 -9.25 13.99
C ALA A 152 -3.82 -9.01 12.84
N THR A 153 -3.10 -10.07 12.43
CA THR A 153 -2.18 -10.04 11.28
C THR A 153 -2.80 -10.76 10.11
N PHE A 154 -2.86 -10.10 8.97
CA PHE A 154 -3.39 -10.59 7.70
C PHE A 154 -2.54 -10.09 6.53
N GLY A 155 -2.75 -10.62 5.33
CA GLY A 155 -1.98 -10.18 4.17
C GLY A 155 -2.44 -10.83 2.88
N HIS A 156 -1.94 -10.31 1.76
CA HIS A 156 -2.16 -10.90 0.46
C HIS A 156 -1.69 -12.36 0.43
N GLY A 157 -2.50 -13.22 -0.17
CA GLY A 157 -2.21 -14.63 -0.30
C GLY A 157 -2.31 -15.44 0.99
N LEU A 158 -2.58 -14.83 2.14
CA LEU A 158 -2.74 -15.58 3.39
C LEU A 158 -4.17 -16.11 3.52
N PRO A 159 -4.39 -17.44 3.52
CA PRO A 159 -5.67 -18.01 3.92
C PRO A 159 -5.90 -17.94 5.44
N PHE A 160 -4.89 -17.55 6.20
CA PHE A 160 -4.92 -17.37 7.64
C PHE A 160 -5.01 -15.91 8.06
N VAL A 161 -5.71 -15.67 9.17
CA VAL A 161 -5.56 -14.48 10.02
C VAL A 161 -5.06 -14.93 11.38
N TYR A 162 -4.03 -14.27 11.89
CA TYR A 162 -3.40 -14.59 13.17
C TYR A 162 -3.77 -13.56 14.23
N PHE A 163 -4.20 -14.03 15.41
CA PHE A 163 -4.68 -13.18 16.49
C PHE A 163 -3.82 -13.32 17.74
N ASN A 164 -3.52 -12.17 18.37
CA ASN A 164 -3.01 -12.10 19.72
C ASN A 164 -3.94 -11.23 20.55
N ILE A 165 -4.43 -11.75 21.70
CA ILE A 165 -5.36 -11.06 22.56
C ILE A 165 -4.87 -11.04 24.01
N THR A 166 -5.27 -10.02 24.74
CA THR A 166 -5.09 -9.90 26.18
C THR A 166 -6.30 -9.21 26.81
N GLY A 167 -6.59 -9.51 28.07
CA GLY A 167 -7.61 -8.80 28.85
C GLY A 167 -9.04 -9.27 28.63
N GLY A 168 -9.25 -10.48 28.07
CA GLY A 168 -10.58 -11.07 27.93
C GLY A 168 -10.54 -12.38 27.15
N GLU A 169 -11.72 -12.99 26.95
CA GLU A 169 -11.90 -14.21 26.19
C GLU A 169 -12.07 -13.91 24.69
N ALA A 170 -11.51 -14.78 23.85
CA ALA A 170 -11.74 -14.71 22.40
C ALA A 170 -13.22 -14.95 22.10
N LYS A 171 -13.78 -14.18 21.17
CA LYS A 171 -15.16 -14.29 20.72
C LYS A 171 -15.24 -14.35 19.20
N LEU A 172 -16.09 -15.26 18.72
CA LEU A 172 -16.48 -15.38 17.32
C LEU A 172 -17.98 -15.16 17.21
N ASP A 173 -18.39 -14.10 16.55
CA ASP A 173 -19.77 -13.85 16.16
C ASP A 173 -19.94 -14.18 14.67
N PHE A 174 -21.10 -14.72 14.27
CA PHE A 174 -21.37 -15.19 12.91
C PHE A 174 -22.49 -14.38 12.26
N SER A 175 -22.36 -14.10 10.95
CA SER A 175 -23.39 -13.39 10.18
C SER A 175 -24.70 -14.16 10.06
N SER A 176 -24.63 -15.48 10.15
CA SER A 176 -25.77 -16.41 10.18
C SER A 176 -25.43 -17.60 11.04
N SER A 177 -26.43 -18.42 11.41
CA SER A 177 -26.21 -19.62 12.24
C SER A 177 -25.14 -20.52 11.60
N PRO A 178 -24.03 -20.79 12.27
CA PRO A 178 -22.97 -21.63 11.75
C PRO A 178 -23.37 -23.12 11.76
N THR A 179 -22.84 -23.89 10.82
CA THR A 179 -22.78 -25.35 10.95
C THR A 179 -21.44 -25.71 11.56
N ILE A 180 -21.44 -26.15 12.82
CA ILE A 180 -20.27 -26.70 13.50
C ILE A 180 -20.17 -28.17 13.13
N TRP A 181 -19.16 -28.57 12.36
CA TRP A 181 -18.95 -29.94 11.91
C TRP A 181 -17.74 -30.62 12.57
N TYR A 182 -16.92 -29.83 13.26
CA TYR A 182 -15.82 -30.30 14.11
C TYR A 182 -15.67 -29.38 15.31
N ASN A 183 -15.65 -29.94 16.53
CA ASN A 183 -15.37 -29.21 17.76
C ASN A 183 -14.74 -30.20 18.74
N GLN A 184 -13.42 -30.36 18.67
CA GLN A 184 -12.68 -31.24 19.55
C GLN A 184 -11.41 -30.53 19.99
N ASP A 185 -11.16 -30.57 21.30
CA ASP A 185 -10.03 -29.91 21.92
C ASP A 185 -9.94 -28.42 21.53
N GLU A 186 -8.83 -27.95 21.06
CA GLU A 186 -8.58 -26.56 20.65
C GLU A 186 -9.00 -26.24 19.22
N VAL A 187 -9.55 -27.21 18.48
CA VAL A 187 -9.86 -27.07 17.05
C VAL A 187 -11.36 -26.97 16.81
N LEU A 188 -11.77 -25.96 16.04
CA LEU A 188 -13.15 -25.78 15.60
C LEU A 188 -13.22 -25.74 14.06
N GLY A 189 -14.06 -26.60 13.47
CA GLY A 189 -14.39 -26.60 12.06
C GLY A 189 -15.82 -26.09 11.86
N ILE A 190 -16.01 -25.01 11.11
CA ILE A 190 -17.30 -24.35 10.91
C ILE A 190 -17.56 -24.03 9.45
N THR A 191 -18.85 -23.96 9.12
CA THR A 191 -19.32 -23.44 7.83
C THR A 191 -20.31 -22.32 8.09
N VAL A 192 -20.06 -21.14 7.50
CA VAL A 192 -20.96 -19.99 7.53
C VAL A 192 -21.20 -19.55 6.09
N GLU A 193 -22.47 -19.46 5.68
CA GLU A 193 -22.87 -19.06 4.31
C GLU A 193 -22.12 -19.84 3.20
N GLY A 194 -21.90 -21.14 3.43
CA GLY A 194 -21.21 -22.02 2.48
C GLY A 194 -19.67 -21.78 2.39
N ARG A 195 -19.09 -21.02 3.33
CA ARG A 195 -17.65 -20.86 3.47
C ARG A 195 -17.16 -21.67 4.67
N HIS A 196 -16.06 -22.37 4.48
CA HIS A 196 -15.51 -23.30 5.47
C HIS A 196 -14.32 -22.67 6.17
N TYR A 197 -14.31 -22.73 7.49
CA TYR A 197 -13.24 -22.16 8.31
C TYR A 197 -12.75 -23.18 9.34
N GLY A 198 -11.44 -23.15 9.57
CA GLY A 198 -10.81 -23.80 10.71
C GLY A 198 -10.36 -22.75 11.72
N VAL A 199 -10.62 -22.97 13.00
CA VAL A 199 -10.14 -22.13 14.10
C VAL A 199 -9.21 -22.98 14.97
N PHE A 200 -8.05 -22.44 15.26
CA PHE A 200 -6.97 -23.17 15.94
C PHE A 200 -6.47 -22.34 17.13
N ALA A 201 -6.80 -22.82 18.33
CA ALA A 201 -6.42 -22.20 19.60
C ALA A 201 -5.23 -22.92 20.24
N PRO A 202 -4.66 -22.43 21.35
CA PRO A 202 -3.60 -23.13 22.09
C PRO A 202 -4.05 -24.51 22.56
N ILE A 203 -3.13 -25.46 22.65
CA ILE A 203 -3.38 -26.81 23.16
C ILE A 203 -3.97 -26.72 24.59
N GLY A 204 -5.01 -27.50 24.83
CA GLY A 204 -5.76 -27.49 26.10
C GLY A 204 -6.86 -26.43 26.17
N SER A 205 -7.05 -25.64 25.10
CA SER A 205 -8.21 -24.77 24.98
C SER A 205 -9.45 -25.52 24.51
N GLY A 206 -10.60 -24.85 24.54
CA GLY A 206 -11.85 -25.33 23.96
C GLY A 206 -12.69 -24.17 23.49
N TRP A 207 -13.59 -24.44 22.54
CA TRP A 207 -14.56 -23.47 22.03
C TRP A 207 -15.97 -23.86 22.50
N THR A 208 -16.71 -22.91 23.06
CA THR A 208 -18.04 -23.13 23.64
C THR A 208 -19.02 -22.07 23.19
N GLY A 209 -20.29 -22.44 23.07
CA GLY A 209 -21.41 -21.58 22.69
C GLY A 209 -22.20 -22.14 21.51
N ASP A 210 -23.33 -21.52 21.22
CA ASP A 210 -24.25 -21.95 20.13
C ASP A 210 -24.28 -20.89 19.00
N ALA A 211 -24.85 -19.73 19.27
CA ALA A 211 -24.97 -18.62 18.29
C ALA A 211 -23.68 -17.84 18.09
N SER A 212 -22.79 -17.86 19.07
CA SER A 212 -21.42 -17.37 19.03
C SER A 212 -20.52 -18.38 19.69
N GLN A 213 -19.21 -18.32 19.47
CA GLN A 213 -18.23 -19.18 20.12
C GLN A 213 -17.31 -18.34 20.96
N ALA A 214 -16.93 -18.83 22.15
CA ALA A 214 -15.98 -18.19 23.04
C ALA A 214 -14.91 -19.18 23.52
N SER A 215 -13.72 -18.65 23.83
CA SER A 215 -12.60 -19.42 24.37
C SER A 215 -11.72 -18.56 25.28
N SER A 216 -11.34 -19.10 26.45
CA SER A 216 -10.33 -18.50 27.32
C SER A 216 -8.90 -18.67 26.77
N LEU A 217 -8.74 -19.43 25.67
CA LEU A 217 -7.45 -19.75 25.06
C LEU A 217 -6.44 -20.37 26.04
N ASN A 218 -6.94 -21.03 27.07
CA ASN A 218 -6.13 -21.58 28.18
C ASN A 218 -5.18 -20.56 28.83
N GLY A 219 -5.42 -19.26 28.64
CA GLY A 219 -4.59 -18.16 29.13
C GLY A 219 -3.41 -17.75 28.24
N ASP A 220 -3.16 -18.46 27.12
CA ASP A 220 -2.02 -18.18 26.24
C ASP A 220 -2.25 -16.98 25.30
N GLY A 221 -3.51 -16.61 25.05
CA GLY A 221 -3.87 -15.36 24.36
C GLY A 221 -3.55 -15.30 22.87
N TYR A 222 -3.45 -16.43 22.16
CA TYR A 222 -3.25 -16.48 20.72
C TYR A 222 -4.16 -17.51 20.04
N PHE A 223 -4.53 -17.28 18.78
CA PHE A 223 -5.22 -18.26 17.92
C PHE A 223 -5.13 -17.83 16.47
N SER A 224 -5.45 -18.72 15.56
CA SER A 224 -5.56 -18.39 14.14
C SER A 224 -6.88 -18.91 13.54
N ILE A 225 -7.33 -18.23 12.47
CA ILE A 225 -8.48 -18.65 11.67
C ILE A 225 -8.03 -18.82 10.22
N ALA A 226 -8.41 -19.94 9.61
CA ALA A 226 -8.10 -20.21 8.22
C ALA A 226 -9.36 -20.39 7.38
N LEU A 227 -9.39 -19.84 6.17
CA LEU A 227 -10.32 -20.22 5.12
C LEU A 227 -9.92 -21.60 4.58
N LEU A 228 -10.82 -22.57 4.66
CA LEU A 228 -10.58 -23.92 4.16
C LEU A 228 -11.20 -24.10 2.76
N PRO A 229 -10.58 -24.89 1.87
CA PRO A 229 -11.14 -25.18 0.55
C PRO A 229 -12.38 -26.09 0.60
N ASP A 230 -12.53 -26.88 1.66
CA ASP A 230 -13.65 -27.79 1.91
C ASP A 230 -13.85 -28.01 3.42
N ASN A 231 -14.91 -28.75 3.81
CA ASN A 231 -15.26 -29.06 5.19
C ASN A 231 -14.87 -30.49 5.61
N SER A 232 -13.82 -31.04 5.02
CA SER A 232 -13.31 -32.35 5.45
C SER A 232 -12.39 -32.23 6.66
N GLU A 233 -12.47 -33.22 7.56
CA GLU A 233 -11.56 -33.32 8.70
C GLU A 233 -10.10 -33.41 8.26
N SER A 234 -9.81 -34.13 7.16
CA SER A 234 -8.45 -34.24 6.63
C SER A 234 -7.88 -32.90 6.20
N THR A 235 -8.68 -32.04 5.59
CA THR A 235 -8.28 -30.67 5.25
C THR A 235 -8.05 -29.83 6.52
N LEU A 236 -8.96 -29.91 7.49
CA LEU A 236 -8.83 -29.21 8.76
C LEU A 236 -7.53 -29.57 9.48
N GLN A 237 -7.20 -30.87 9.60
CA GLN A 237 -6.00 -31.36 10.25
C GLN A 237 -4.73 -31.00 9.45
N TYR A 238 -4.81 -30.98 8.12
CA TYR A 238 -3.73 -30.49 7.30
C TYR A 238 -3.42 -29.00 7.58
N PHE A 239 -4.45 -28.15 7.61
CA PHE A 239 -4.27 -26.71 7.94
C PHE A 239 -3.81 -26.50 9.38
N ARG A 240 -4.29 -27.30 10.34
CA ARG A 240 -3.82 -27.28 11.73
C ARG A 240 -2.30 -27.43 11.83
N THR A 241 -1.70 -28.25 10.99
CA THR A 241 -0.24 -28.46 10.97
C THR A 241 0.54 -27.16 10.80
N TYR A 242 -0.04 -26.14 10.14
CA TYR A 242 0.59 -24.85 9.82
C TYR A 242 -0.03 -23.66 10.58
N ALA A 243 -1.09 -23.88 11.35
CA ALA A 243 -1.90 -22.85 11.98
C ALA A 243 -1.17 -22.06 13.07
N TYR A 244 -0.09 -22.61 13.59
CA TYR A 244 0.71 -22.05 14.70
C TYR A 244 1.98 -21.33 14.21
N ALA A 245 2.25 -21.31 12.92
CA ALA A 245 3.32 -20.51 12.32
C ALA A 245 2.81 -19.09 12.03
N PHE A 246 2.83 -18.24 13.05
CA PHE A 246 2.34 -16.86 12.92
C PHE A 246 3.28 -16.03 12.06
N VAL A 247 2.77 -15.45 11.01
CA VAL A 247 3.52 -14.53 10.16
C VAL A 247 3.74 -13.22 10.92
N THR A 248 4.99 -12.85 11.08
CA THR A 248 5.42 -11.62 11.75
C THR A 248 5.91 -10.56 10.79
N ASN A 249 6.35 -10.97 9.57
CA ASN A 249 6.79 -10.05 8.54
C ASN A 249 6.74 -10.73 7.15
N SER A 250 6.73 -9.93 6.10
CA SER A 250 6.85 -10.38 4.71
C SER A 250 7.82 -9.48 3.96
N LYS A 251 8.69 -10.07 3.15
CA LYS A 251 9.75 -9.35 2.43
C LYS A 251 9.89 -9.81 1.00
N VAL A 252 9.92 -8.87 0.05
CA VAL A 252 10.26 -9.08 -1.34
C VAL A 252 11.70 -8.64 -1.59
N SER A 253 12.38 -9.35 -2.46
CA SER A 253 13.65 -8.92 -3.04
C SER A 253 13.74 -9.40 -4.49
N TRP A 254 14.55 -8.72 -5.31
CA TRP A 254 14.69 -9.08 -6.70
C TRP A 254 16.12 -8.90 -7.19
N THR A 255 16.45 -9.63 -8.25
CA THR A 255 17.66 -9.45 -9.03
C THR A 255 17.30 -9.35 -10.50
N TYR A 256 18.04 -8.56 -11.25
CA TYR A 256 17.92 -8.47 -12.70
C TYR A 256 19.23 -8.84 -13.36
N ASP A 257 19.18 -9.80 -14.27
CA ASP A 257 20.32 -10.16 -15.13
C ASP A 257 20.12 -9.52 -16.51
N PRO A 258 20.87 -8.45 -16.85
CA PRO A 258 20.74 -7.79 -18.13
C PRO A 258 21.18 -8.66 -19.32
N SER A 259 22.03 -9.68 -19.11
CA SER A 259 22.50 -10.56 -20.18
C SER A 259 21.41 -11.51 -20.70
N THR A 260 20.48 -11.89 -19.83
CA THR A 260 19.34 -12.77 -20.13
C THR A 260 18.01 -12.06 -20.11
N SER A 261 17.98 -10.78 -19.70
CA SER A 261 16.77 -10.00 -19.42
C SER A 261 15.87 -10.65 -18.36
N LEU A 262 16.44 -11.38 -17.42
CA LEU A 262 15.69 -12.15 -16.42
C LEU A 262 15.59 -11.37 -15.11
N VAL A 263 14.37 -11.16 -14.65
CA VAL A 263 14.07 -10.72 -13.28
C VAL A 263 13.72 -11.94 -12.45
N THR A 264 14.46 -12.18 -11.39
CA THR A 264 14.15 -13.17 -10.36
C THR A 264 13.64 -12.44 -9.12
N THR A 265 12.38 -12.68 -8.75
CA THR A 265 11.77 -12.10 -7.55
C THR A 265 11.64 -13.17 -6.48
N THR A 266 12.08 -12.86 -5.28
CA THR A 266 12.00 -13.72 -4.10
C THR A 266 11.01 -13.14 -3.10
N TYR A 267 10.07 -13.96 -2.66
CA TYR A 267 9.07 -13.66 -1.63
C TYR A 267 9.39 -14.48 -0.39
N SER A 268 9.45 -13.86 0.77
CA SER A 268 9.76 -14.54 2.03
C SER A 268 8.88 -14.07 3.18
N TYR A 269 8.51 -15.02 4.03
CA TYR A 269 7.80 -14.78 5.29
C TYR A 269 8.76 -14.99 6.46
N GLU A 270 8.70 -14.11 7.44
CA GLU A 270 9.25 -14.33 8.77
C GLU A 270 8.12 -14.85 9.65
N THR A 271 8.40 -15.88 10.44
CA THR A 271 7.38 -16.57 11.25
C THR A 271 7.83 -16.80 12.68
N GLN A 272 6.87 -16.75 13.59
CA GLN A 272 7.03 -17.21 14.98
C GLN A 272 6.16 -18.45 15.18
N LEU A 273 6.79 -19.57 15.55
CA LEU A 273 6.06 -20.78 15.89
C LEU A 273 5.54 -20.66 17.34
N MET A 274 4.21 -20.60 17.49
CA MET A 274 3.55 -20.38 18.78
C MET A 274 3.54 -21.63 19.66
N ASP A 275 3.56 -22.83 19.06
CA ASP A 275 3.70 -24.10 19.75
C ASP A 275 4.73 -24.97 19.03
N SER A 276 5.84 -25.26 19.69
CA SER A 276 6.92 -26.10 19.19
C SER A 276 6.85 -27.57 19.64
N THR A 277 5.89 -27.93 20.48
CA THR A 277 5.88 -29.23 21.20
C THR A 277 5.16 -30.32 20.44
N ASN A 278 4.19 -30.00 19.57
CA ASN A 278 3.28 -30.96 18.97
C ASN A 278 3.56 -31.28 17.49
N GLY A 279 4.78 -31.03 17.03
CA GLY A 279 5.21 -31.33 15.65
C GLY A 279 4.62 -30.43 14.58
N PHE A 280 4.06 -29.27 14.96
CA PHE A 280 3.60 -28.24 14.05
C PHE A 280 4.77 -27.71 13.21
N LYS A 281 4.45 -27.27 11.99
CA LYS A 281 5.45 -26.78 11.04
C LYS A 281 5.59 -25.26 11.14
N ASN A 282 6.82 -24.80 11.21
CA ASN A 282 7.13 -23.38 11.10
C ASN A 282 7.20 -22.95 9.62
N GLU A 283 6.15 -23.27 8.88
CA GLU A 283 5.98 -22.98 7.45
C GLU A 283 4.60 -22.36 7.22
N VAL A 284 4.52 -21.48 6.23
CA VAL A 284 3.29 -20.79 5.83
C VAL A 284 2.59 -21.55 4.70
N LEU A 285 1.26 -21.60 4.75
CA LEU A 285 0.44 -21.88 3.58
C LEU A 285 0.03 -20.55 2.96
N SER A 286 0.38 -20.32 1.70
CA SER A 286 0.02 -19.10 0.99
C SER A 286 -0.63 -19.40 -0.36
N ALA A 287 -1.65 -18.63 -0.72
CA ALA A 287 -2.37 -18.74 -1.98
C ALA A 287 -1.77 -17.76 -2.99
N LEU A 288 -1.12 -18.27 -4.01
CA LEU A 288 -0.43 -17.48 -5.04
C LEU A 288 -1.38 -17.05 -6.13
N TYR A 289 -1.31 -15.79 -6.55
CA TYR A 289 -2.01 -15.30 -7.73
C TYR A 289 -1.47 -15.91 -9.02
N ARG A 290 -2.21 -15.76 -10.11
CA ARG A 290 -1.88 -16.36 -11.40
C ARG A 290 -0.49 -15.94 -11.91
N HIS A 291 -0.14 -14.67 -11.81
CA HIS A 291 1.17 -14.18 -12.25
C HIS A 291 2.34 -14.76 -11.43
N GLN A 292 2.09 -15.22 -10.19
CA GLN A 292 3.09 -15.90 -9.36
C GLN A 292 3.15 -17.39 -9.70
N TRP A 293 1.99 -18.13 -9.60
CA TRP A 293 2.04 -19.59 -9.78
C TRP A 293 2.33 -20.03 -11.21
N GLN A 294 2.22 -19.15 -12.21
CA GLN A 294 2.68 -19.45 -13.58
C GLN A 294 4.19 -19.35 -13.75
N HIS A 295 4.87 -18.63 -12.90
CA HIS A 295 6.29 -18.31 -13.01
C HIS A 295 7.12 -18.76 -11.81
N ILE A 296 6.49 -19.44 -10.84
CA ILE A 296 7.14 -19.97 -9.65
C ILE A 296 8.14 -21.09 -10.02
N GLN A 297 9.22 -21.16 -9.27
CA GLN A 297 10.27 -22.18 -9.45
C GLN A 297 10.05 -23.39 -8.55
N GLU A 298 9.31 -23.25 -7.46
CA GLU A 298 8.99 -24.27 -6.49
C GLU A 298 7.65 -24.95 -6.80
N PRO A 299 7.38 -26.18 -6.35
CA PRO A 299 6.13 -26.88 -6.60
C PRO A 299 4.97 -26.28 -5.81
N THR A 300 3.82 -26.08 -6.47
CA THR A 300 2.55 -25.70 -5.82
C THR A 300 1.73 -26.94 -5.42
N LEU A 301 0.81 -26.74 -4.48
CA LEU A 301 -0.17 -27.76 -4.09
C LEU A 301 -1.36 -27.78 -5.08
N PRO A 302 -2.12 -28.90 -5.16
CA PRO A 302 -3.29 -28.98 -6.03
C PRO A 302 -4.47 -28.13 -5.55
N THR A 303 -4.48 -27.74 -4.27
CA THR A 303 -5.53 -26.91 -3.64
C THR A 303 -5.58 -25.52 -4.25
N THR A 304 -6.78 -25.03 -4.51
CA THR A 304 -7.01 -23.71 -5.12
C THR A 304 -8.07 -22.92 -4.35
N TYR A 305 -8.00 -21.60 -4.48
CA TYR A 305 -9.06 -20.67 -4.08
C TYR A 305 -9.53 -19.88 -5.28
N ALA A 306 -10.83 -19.57 -5.31
CA ALA A 306 -11.35 -18.56 -6.22
C ALA A 306 -11.18 -17.17 -5.60
N SER A 307 -10.81 -16.20 -6.43
CA SER A 307 -10.76 -14.79 -6.03
C SER A 307 -11.29 -13.91 -7.17
N PRO A 308 -11.63 -12.65 -6.92
CA PRO A 308 -11.99 -11.71 -7.97
C PRO A 308 -10.91 -11.55 -9.06
N ARG A 309 -9.66 -11.83 -8.73
CA ARG A 309 -8.51 -11.79 -9.65
C ARG A 309 -8.20 -13.14 -10.30
N GLY A 310 -9.12 -14.10 -10.21
CA GLY A 310 -8.99 -15.44 -10.76
C GLY A 310 -8.52 -16.49 -9.76
N THR A 311 -8.15 -17.66 -10.28
CA THR A 311 -7.74 -18.80 -9.46
C THR A 311 -6.39 -18.57 -8.80
N MET A 312 -6.35 -18.71 -7.48
CA MET A 312 -5.14 -18.76 -6.68
C MET A 312 -4.77 -20.23 -6.41
N ARG A 313 -3.47 -20.55 -6.34
CA ARG A 313 -2.97 -21.89 -6.00
C ARG A 313 -2.23 -21.88 -4.68
N LEU A 314 -2.49 -22.90 -3.85
CA LEU A 314 -1.82 -23.01 -2.56
C LEU A 314 -0.36 -23.41 -2.74
N PHE A 315 0.51 -22.76 -2.02
CA PHE A 315 1.93 -23.03 -1.87
C PHE A 315 2.22 -23.28 -0.38
N LYS A 316 3.25 -24.08 -0.12
CA LYS A 316 3.72 -24.39 1.22
C LYS A 316 5.20 -24.03 1.36
N GLY A 317 5.53 -23.19 2.32
CA GLY A 317 6.90 -22.79 2.61
C GLY A 317 6.99 -21.32 3.03
N ASN A 318 8.14 -20.95 3.60
CA ASN A 318 8.42 -19.58 4.02
C ASN A 318 9.07 -18.73 2.92
N ARG A 319 9.35 -19.34 1.76
CA ARG A 319 9.99 -18.65 0.64
C ARG A 319 9.59 -19.30 -0.68
N PHE A 320 9.37 -18.48 -1.70
CA PHE A 320 9.24 -18.91 -3.09
C PHE A 320 9.85 -17.86 -4.03
N THR A 321 10.14 -18.28 -5.25
CA THR A 321 10.77 -17.47 -6.28
C THR A 321 9.96 -17.49 -7.57
N THR A 322 9.86 -16.33 -8.24
CA THR A 322 9.32 -16.24 -9.60
C THR A 322 10.38 -15.73 -10.56
N GLN A 323 10.30 -16.16 -11.82
CA GLN A 323 11.20 -15.70 -12.88
C GLN A 323 10.41 -15.18 -14.06
N LEU A 324 10.69 -13.95 -14.46
CA LEU A 324 10.07 -13.25 -15.58
C LEU A 324 11.11 -12.58 -16.46
N LYS A 325 10.91 -12.60 -17.78
CA LYS A 325 11.72 -11.80 -18.69
C LYS A 325 11.22 -10.36 -18.72
N PHE A 326 12.14 -9.43 -18.51
CA PHE A 326 11.92 -8.01 -18.71
C PHE A 326 12.86 -7.50 -19.80
N GLN A 327 12.30 -7.26 -20.97
CA GLN A 327 13.07 -6.88 -22.16
C GLN A 327 13.32 -5.38 -22.27
N GLY A 328 12.93 -4.59 -21.27
CA GLY A 328 13.08 -3.14 -21.26
C GLY A 328 11.81 -2.41 -21.61
N ILE A 329 11.93 -1.10 -21.72
CA ILE A 329 10.85 -0.17 -22.03
C ILE A 329 11.21 0.53 -23.36
N LEU A 330 10.28 0.59 -24.31
CA LEU A 330 10.46 1.40 -25.50
C LEU A 330 10.41 2.89 -25.13
N PRO A 331 11.45 3.68 -25.44
CA PRO A 331 11.49 5.10 -25.10
C PRO A 331 10.46 5.92 -25.91
N THR A 332 10.13 5.47 -27.11
CA THR A 332 9.18 6.10 -28.03
C THR A 332 8.51 5.06 -28.92
N ILE A 333 7.44 5.47 -29.61
CA ILE A 333 6.80 4.64 -30.63
C ILE A 333 7.67 4.69 -31.90
N PRO A 334 7.98 3.54 -32.53
CA PRO A 334 8.76 3.49 -33.77
C PRO A 334 8.08 4.29 -34.90
N ASP A 335 8.89 4.98 -35.73
CA ASP A 335 8.43 5.67 -36.91
C ASP A 335 8.08 4.65 -38.02
N VAL A 336 6.85 4.16 -37.99
CA VAL A 336 6.32 3.16 -38.94
C VAL A 336 4.92 3.53 -39.39
N GLY A 337 4.62 3.19 -40.66
CA GLY A 337 3.30 3.37 -41.27
C GLY A 337 3.16 4.62 -42.11
N ASP A 338 1.98 4.74 -42.74
CA ASP A 338 1.65 5.86 -43.61
C ASP A 338 1.00 7.00 -42.82
N TYR A 339 1.67 8.14 -42.77
CA TYR A 339 1.12 9.36 -42.19
C TYR A 339 1.60 10.62 -42.94
N ASN A 340 0.89 11.73 -42.79
CA ASN A 340 1.29 13.00 -43.36
C ASN A 340 2.39 13.66 -42.54
N ARG A 341 3.64 13.47 -42.94
CA ARG A 341 4.84 13.97 -42.24
C ARG A 341 4.86 15.49 -42.14
N GLU A 342 4.42 16.21 -43.18
CA GLU A 342 4.38 17.69 -43.21
C GLU A 342 3.37 18.22 -42.21
N LEU A 343 2.17 17.64 -42.16
CA LEU A 343 1.14 17.99 -41.20
C LEU A 343 1.59 17.69 -39.77
N LEU A 344 2.27 16.55 -39.54
CA LEU A 344 2.80 16.20 -38.21
C LEU A 344 3.86 17.21 -37.74
N LEU A 345 4.78 17.61 -38.65
CA LEU A 345 5.78 18.63 -38.36
C LEU A 345 5.13 19.99 -38.04
N GLU A 346 4.06 20.37 -38.76
CA GLU A 346 3.29 21.59 -38.46
C GLU A 346 2.71 21.51 -37.02
N ARG A 347 2.17 20.37 -36.60
CA ARG A 347 1.66 20.16 -35.23
C ARG A 347 2.78 20.22 -34.17
N VAL A 348 3.93 19.65 -34.46
CA VAL A 348 5.12 19.77 -33.58
C VAL A 348 5.50 21.25 -33.41
N LYS A 349 5.57 22.03 -34.46
CA LYS A 349 5.85 23.47 -34.44
C LYS A 349 4.80 24.24 -33.62
N GLN A 350 3.52 23.89 -33.78
CA GLN A 350 2.43 24.49 -33.01
C GLN A 350 2.65 24.25 -31.48
N VAL A 351 2.86 23.01 -31.06
CA VAL A 351 3.12 22.68 -29.64
C VAL A 351 4.39 23.34 -29.15
N ALA A 352 5.44 23.39 -29.95
CA ALA A 352 6.67 24.08 -29.61
C ALA A 352 6.49 25.61 -29.40
N SER A 353 5.42 26.21 -29.97
CA SER A 353 5.06 27.62 -29.75
C SER A 353 4.15 27.87 -28.55
N GLU A 354 3.42 26.85 -28.06
CA GLU A 354 2.52 26.96 -26.92
C GLU A 354 3.31 27.20 -25.60
N GLN A 355 2.68 27.86 -24.63
CA GLN A 355 3.28 28.06 -23.28
C GLN A 355 2.80 26.96 -22.34
N LEU A 356 3.70 26.46 -21.52
CA LEU A 356 3.33 25.67 -20.35
C LEU A 356 2.89 26.65 -19.24
N GLY A 357 1.58 26.86 -19.13
CA GLY A 357 1.02 27.72 -18.10
C GLY A 357 1.19 27.18 -16.68
N PRO A 358 1.01 28.02 -15.66
CA PRO A 358 0.94 27.55 -14.27
C PRO A 358 -0.35 26.72 -14.08
N GLY A 359 -0.32 25.82 -13.11
CA GLY A 359 -1.48 24.98 -12.77
C GLY A 359 -1.16 24.01 -11.63
N PRO A 360 -2.17 23.30 -11.11
CA PRO A 360 -1.95 22.26 -10.09
C PRO A 360 -1.18 21.06 -10.67
N THR A 361 -0.63 20.25 -9.77
CA THR A 361 0.24 19.10 -10.07
C THR A 361 -0.26 18.22 -11.23
N TYR A 362 -1.54 17.85 -11.22
CA TYR A 362 -2.11 17.01 -12.27
C TYR A 362 -2.14 17.68 -13.65
N ALA A 363 -2.71 18.90 -13.73
CA ALA A 363 -2.86 19.59 -15.02
C ALA A 363 -1.49 19.93 -15.64
N ASN A 364 -0.55 20.39 -14.78
CA ASN A 364 0.82 20.66 -15.20
C ASN A 364 1.55 19.38 -15.62
N GLY A 365 1.39 18.30 -14.82
CA GLY A 365 1.94 17.00 -15.12
C GLY A 365 1.48 16.49 -16.49
N LYS A 366 0.17 16.53 -16.79
CA LYS A 366 -0.36 16.16 -18.10
C LYS A 366 0.21 17.02 -19.24
N ALA A 367 0.36 18.33 -19.01
CA ALA A 367 0.95 19.22 -20.01
C ALA A 367 2.42 18.85 -20.29
N MET A 368 3.20 18.58 -19.23
CA MET A 368 4.58 18.09 -19.39
C MET A 368 4.63 16.73 -20.12
N GLY A 369 3.74 15.79 -19.77
CA GLY A 369 3.63 14.49 -20.43
C GLY A 369 3.37 14.61 -21.92
N ARG A 370 2.47 15.52 -22.33
CA ARG A 370 2.23 15.83 -23.76
C ARG A 370 3.50 16.38 -24.44
N VAL A 371 4.23 17.25 -23.78
CA VAL A 371 5.47 17.81 -24.31
C VAL A 371 6.54 16.73 -24.49
N VAL A 372 6.65 15.79 -23.56
CA VAL A 372 7.54 14.62 -23.66
C VAL A 372 7.28 13.82 -24.92
N GLU A 373 6.02 13.49 -25.22
CA GLU A 373 5.67 12.77 -26.46
C GLU A 373 6.09 13.57 -27.70
N VAL A 374 5.85 14.87 -27.71
CA VAL A 374 6.19 15.73 -28.87
C VAL A 374 7.69 15.90 -29.03
N ILE A 375 8.49 15.84 -27.96
CA ILE A 375 9.97 15.82 -28.02
C ILE A 375 10.44 14.59 -28.82
N HIS A 376 9.92 13.41 -28.50
CA HIS A 376 10.29 12.19 -29.20
C HIS A 376 9.85 12.23 -30.66
N ILE A 377 8.65 12.72 -30.96
CA ILE A 377 8.17 12.91 -32.33
C ILE A 377 9.06 13.91 -33.09
N ALA A 378 9.47 15.01 -32.44
CA ALA A 378 10.34 16.01 -33.06
C ALA A 378 11.72 15.41 -33.40
N GLU A 379 12.26 14.54 -32.54
CA GLU A 379 13.51 13.81 -32.82
C GLU A 379 13.36 12.90 -34.04
N GLU A 380 12.30 12.08 -34.10
CA GLU A 380 12.01 11.20 -35.24
C GLU A 380 11.81 11.98 -36.59
N LEU A 381 11.30 13.20 -36.50
CA LEU A 381 11.11 14.06 -37.64
C LEU A 381 12.36 14.90 -38.02
N ASP A 382 13.48 14.75 -37.31
CA ASP A 382 14.68 15.62 -37.44
C ASP A 382 14.38 17.11 -37.15
N ALA A 383 13.32 17.42 -36.40
CA ALA A 383 12.93 18.77 -36.00
C ALA A 383 13.64 19.22 -34.74
N ARG A 384 14.98 19.23 -34.74
CA ARG A 384 15.84 19.47 -33.59
C ARG A 384 15.62 20.83 -32.93
N THR A 385 15.33 21.88 -33.74
CA THR A 385 15.04 23.21 -33.17
C THR A 385 13.77 23.20 -32.32
N GLU A 386 12.73 22.51 -32.73
CA GLU A 386 11.48 22.37 -31.97
C GLU A 386 11.69 21.49 -30.75
N ARG A 387 12.41 20.38 -30.86
CA ARG A 387 12.81 19.53 -29.75
C ARG A 387 13.54 20.33 -28.66
N ASP A 388 14.55 21.11 -29.02
CA ASP A 388 15.35 21.89 -28.08
C ASP A 388 14.53 22.98 -27.39
N LYS A 389 13.59 23.63 -28.10
CA LYS A 389 12.62 24.55 -27.49
C LYS A 389 11.74 23.86 -26.46
N LEU A 390 11.24 22.66 -26.77
CA LEU A 390 10.41 21.88 -25.87
C LEU A 390 11.16 21.40 -24.64
N LEU A 391 12.42 20.95 -24.80
CA LEU A 391 13.31 20.60 -23.68
C LEU A 391 13.56 21.80 -22.77
N ALA A 392 13.83 22.98 -23.33
CA ALA A 392 13.99 24.20 -22.53
C ALA A 392 12.74 24.53 -21.69
N LYS A 393 11.55 24.35 -22.27
CA LYS A 393 10.27 24.55 -21.55
C LYS A 393 10.09 23.55 -20.40
N LEU A 394 10.42 22.27 -20.62
CA LEU A 394 10.37 21.28 -19.56
C LEU A 394 11.31 21.61 -18.43
N LYS A 395 12.57 21.98 -18.74
CA LYS A 395 13.56 22.40 -17.74
C LYS A 395 13.03 23.54 -16.88
N THR A 396 12.64 24.67 -17.53
CA THR A 396 12.11 25.84 -16.81
C THR A 396 10.92 25.47 -15.91
N ARG A 397 10.03 24.57 -16.35
CA ARG A 397 8.87 24.15 -15.57
C ARG A 397 9.28 23.26 -14.39
N LEU A 398 10.18 22.32 -14.60
CA LEU A 398 10.66 21.44 -13.52
C LEU A 398 11.51 22.21 -12.50
N GLU A 399 12.38 23.08 -12.94
CA GLU A 399 13.23 23.92 -12.08
C GLU A 399 12.37 24.79 -11.13
N ASP A 400 11.24 25.34 -11.62
CA ASP A 400 10.25 26.04 -10.78
C ASP A 400 9.64 25.08 -9.72
N TRP A 401 9.15 23.92 -10.12
CA TRP A 401 8.57 22.92 -9.21
C TRP A 401 9.56 22.39 -8.17
N LEU A 402 10.82 22.26 -8.54
CA LEU A 402 11.87 21.70 -7.70
C LEU A 402 12.58 22.77 -6.84
N THR A 403 12.02 23.98 -6.71
CA THR A 403 12.60 25.08 -5.94
C THR A 403 11.56 25.71 -5.03
N VAL A 404 11.84 25.81 -3.74
CA VAL A 404 10.98 26.50 -2.76
C VAL A 404 10.91 28.00 -3.04
N GLY A 405 9.70 28.58 -2.96
CA GLY A 405 9.45 30.00 -3.22
C GLY A 405 9.21 30.33 -4.70
N GLY A 406 9.11 29.34 -5.57
CA GLY A 406 8.64 29.47 -6.95
C GLY A 406 7.14 29.72 -7.05
N VAL A 407 6.59 29.64 -8.26
CA VAL A 407 5.14 29.65 -8.47
C VAL A 407 4.53 28.33 -8.00
N GLN A 408 5.32 27.27 -8.05
CA GLN A 408 5.00 25.91 -7.68
C GLN A 408 6.18 25.35 -6.88
N GLU A 409 5.88 24.48 -5.91
CA GLU A 409 6.93 23.94 -5.04
C GLU A 409 6.50 22.61 -4.42
N TYR A 410 7.47 21.85 -3.89
CA TYR A 410 7.22 20.64 -3.11
C TYR A 410 7.38 20.88 -1.62
N SER A 411 6.51 20.22 -0.83
CA SER A 411 6.60 20.19 0.63
C SER A 411 6.59 18.74 1.14
N TYR A 412 7.48 18.43 2.08
CA TYR A 412 7.54 17.13 2.74
C TYR A 412 6.78 17.16 4.06
N ASN A 413 5.83 16.25 4.20
CA ASN A 413 5.09 16.01 5.42
C ASN A 413 5.69 14.82 6.17
N ALA A 414 6.32 15.07 7.33
CA ALA A 414 6.99 14.05 8.12
C ALA A 414 6.02 13.08 8.84
N ASP A 415 4.80 13.54 9.19
CA ASP A 415 3.81 12.67 9.83
C ASP A 415 3.29 11.58 8.88
N TRP A 416 3.23 11.90 7.58
CA TRP A 416 2.72 11.01 6.54
C TRP A 416 3.80 10.44 5.63
N ASN A 417 5.06 10.86 5.81
CA ASN A 417 6.20 10.44 4.97
C ASN A 417 5.95 10.67 3.47
N VAL A 418 5.33 11.79 3.09
CA VAL A 418 4.98 12.13 1.70
C VAL A 418 5.59 13.44 1.25
N LEU A 419 5.95 13.51 -0.04
CA LEU A 419 6.41 14.70 -0.72
C LEU A 419 5.32 15.15 -1.72
N THR A 420 4.59 16.21 -1.39
CA THR A 420 3.46 16.70 -2.18
C THR A 420 3.77 18.01 -2.86
N GLY A 421 3.43 18.12 -4.15
CA GLY A 421 3.56 19.37 -4.91
C GLY A 421 2.36 20.30 -4.72
N TYR A 422 2.63 21.61 -4.68
CA TYR A 422 1.64 22.66 -4.49
C TYR A 422 1.72 23.72 -5.60
N PRO A 423 0.55 24.18 -6.12
CA PRO A 423 -0.81 23.76 -5.79
C PRO A 423 -1.07 22.28 -6.14
N SER A 424 -1.71 21.56 -5.24
CA SER A 424 -2.07 20.15 -5.50
C SER A 424 -3.27 20.07 -6.45
N GLY A 425 -3.37 18.96 -7.19
CA GLY A 425 -4.55 18.65 -8.00
C GLY A 425 -5.40 17.57 -7.35
N TYR A 426 -6.71 17.60 -7.57
CA TYR A 426 -7.67 16.57 -7.13
C TYR A 426 -7.63 16.23 -5.63
N GLY A 427 -7.23 17.18 -4.79
CA GLY A 427 -7.17 16.95 -3.34
C GLY A 427 -6.03 16.04 -2.87
N ALA A 428 -5.00 15.81 -3.70
CA ALA A 428 -3.91 14.89 -3.39
C ALA A 428 -3.13 15.24 -2.12
N ASP A 429 -3.12 16.50 -1.71
CA ASP A 429 -2.55 16.97 -0.44
C ASP A 429 -3.43 16.69 0.77
N ARG A 430 -4.76 16.60 0.59
CA ARG A 430 -5.72 16.41 1.67
C ARG A 430 -6.06 14.96 1.92
N GLU A 431 -6.12 14.17 0.86
CA GLU A 431 -6.51 12.76 0.88
C GLU A 431 -5.31 11.81 0.86
N ILE A 432 -4.09 12.36 0.63
CA ILE A 432 -2.83 11.61 0.49
C ILE A 432 -2.99 10.48 -0.55
N ASN A 433 -3.74 10.78 -1.61
CA ASN A 433 -3.87 9.95 -2.80
C ASN A 433 -3.11 10.59 -3.96
N ASP A 434 -2.96 9.91 -5.06
CA ASP A 434 -2.49 10.43 -6.36
C ASP A 434 -1.20 11.30 -6.37
N HIS A 435 -0.60 11.66 -5.22
CA HIS A 435 0.62 12.49 -5.20
C HIS A 435 1.75 11.80 -5.98
N HIS A 436 1.92 10.49 -5.81
CA HIS A 436 2.87 9.66 -6.55
C HIS A 436 2.54 9.61 -8.05
N PHE A 437 1.24 9.55 -8.41
CA PHE A 437 0.79 9.59 -9.79
C PHE A 437 1.09 10.94 -10.46
N HIS A 438 0.84 12.06 -9.76
CA HIS A 438 1.17 13.39 -10.25
C HIS A 438 2.68 13.57 -10.40
N SER A 439 3.47 13.12 -9.43
CA SER A 439 4.94 13.18 -9.47
C SER A 439 5.55 12.34 -10.60
N SER A 440 4.88 11.25 -11.02
CA SER A 440 5.36 10.41 -12.14
C SER A 440 5.47 11.17 -13.46
N TYR A 441 4.63 12.18 -13.70
CA TYR A 441 4.78 13.05 -14.88
C TYR A 441 6.07 13.87 -14.82
N ALA A 442 6.42 14.42 -13.66
CA ALA A 442 7.67 15.16 -13.45
C ALA A 442 8.89 14.22 -13.59
N ILE A 443 8.81 13.02 -13.03
CA ILE A 443 9.86 11.97 -13.15
C ILE A 443 10.08 11.63 -14.63
N ARG A 444 9.01 11.40 -15.40
CA ARG A 444 9.09 11.09 -16.82
C ARG A 444 9.67 12.26 -17.64
N ALA A 445 9.26 13.48 -17.32
CA ALA A 445 9.80 14.68 -17.97
C ALA A 445 11.31 14.83 -17.69
N ALA A 446 11.74 14.62 -16.44
CA ALA A 446 13.17 14.63 -16.06
C ALA A 446 13.96 13.53 -16.76
N ALA A 447 13.41 12.31 -16.86
CA ALA A 447 14.02 11.21 -17.59
C ALA A 447 14.23 11.55 -19.08
N THR A 448 13.27 12.25 -19.69
CA THR A 448 13.42 12.75 -21.08
C THR A 448 14.50 13.82 -21.17
N ILE A 449 14.58 14.77 -20.23
CA ILE A 449 15.68 15.75 -20.23
C ILE A 449 17.02 15.03 -20.10
N ALA A 450 17.13 14.03 -19.23
CA ALA A 450 18.37 13.28 -19.00
C ALA A 450 18.92 12.59 -20.26
N GLN A 451 18.05 12.18 -21.20
CA GLN A 451 18.45 11.61 -22.50
C GLN A 451 19.24 12.60 -23.35
N TYR A 452 18.97 13.90 -23.24
CA TYR A 452 19.60 14.97 -24.04
C TYR A 452 20.58 15.82 -23.24
N ASP A 453 20.44 15.86 -21.92
CA ASP A 453 21.30 16.59 -20.99
C ASP A 453 21.45 15.84 -19.68
N SER A 454 22.38 14.90 -19.66
CA SER A 454 22.69 14.10 -18.47
C SER A 454 23.28 14.92 -17.33
N SER A 455 23.89 16.06 -17.62
CA SER A 455 24.46 16.95 -16.60
C SER A 455 23.38 17.59 -15.75
N TRP A 456 22.27 18.03 -16.36
CA TRP A 456 21.09 18.54 -15.65
C TRP A 456 20.51 17.51 -14.67
N ALA A 457 20.54 16.24 -15.04
CA ALA A 457 19.99 15.14 -14.25
C ALA A 457 20.96 14.54 -13.23
N SER A 458 22.16 15.11 -13.06
CA SER A 458 23.10 14.63 -12.03
C SER A 458 22.60 14.90 -10.62
N GLN A 459 23.08 14.12 -9.64
CA GLN A 459 22.63 14.17 -8.25
C GLN A 459 22.86 15.55 -7.58
N ASP A 460 23.93 16.22 -7.93
CA ASP A 460 24.32 17.55 -7.47
C ASP A 460 23.63 18.70 -8.23
N GLN A 461 22.89 18.38 -9.26
CA GLN A 461 22.04 19.30 -10.00
C GLN A 461 20.55 19.02 -9.66
N TRP A 462 19.67 18.88 -10.62
CA TRP A 462 18.23 18.67 -10.40
C TRP A 462 17.86 17.21 -10.13
N GLY A 463 18.75 16.27 -10.47
CA GLY A 463 18.54 14.83 -10.25
C GLY A 463 18.35 14.45 -8.79
N GLY A 464 18.94 15.22 -7.85
CA GLY A 464 18.72 14.99 -6.42
C GLY A 464 17.27 15.11 -6.00
N MET A 465 16.57 16.17 -6.43
CA MET A 465 15.12 16.33 -6.16
C MET A 465 14.29 15.30 -6.91
N ILE A 466 14.62 14.95 -8.14
CA ILE A 466 13.92 13.92 -8.90
C ILE A 466 14.03 12.55 -8.20
N ASN A 467 15.17 12.20 -7.64
CA ASN A 467 15.34 10.99 -6.86
C ASN A 467 14.44 10.97 -5.61
N LEU A 468 14.18 12.10 -4.97
CA LEU A 468 13.20 12.19 -3.88
C LEU A 468 11.78 11.94 -4.36
N LEU A 469 11.39 12.46 -5.53
CA LEU A 469 10.07 12.16 -6.14
C LEU A 469 9.93 10.68 -6.48
N ILE A 470 11.00 10.03 -6.97
CA ILE A 470 11.00 8.59 -7.24
C ILE A 470 10.86 7.81 -5.93
N LYS A 471 11.57 8.22 -4.87
CA LYS A 471 11.46 7.59 -3.54
C LYS A 471 10.07 7.79 -2.92
N ASP A 472 9.48 8.96 -3.06
CA ASP A 472 8.11 9.19 -2.60
C ASP A 472 7.11 8.28 -3.35
N ALA A 473 7.27 8.13 -4.67
CA ALA A 473 6.39 7.29 -5.48
C ALA A 473 6.61 5.79 -5.24
N ASN A 474 7.86 5.35 -5.22
CA ASN A 474 8.18 3.92 -5.14
C ASN A 474 9.63 3.71 -4.66
N ASN A 475 9.85 3.88 -3.36
CA ASN A 475 11.18 3.77 -2.76
C ASN A 475 11.75 2.35 -2.90
N TRP A 476 12.97 2.25 -3.42
CA TRP A 476 13.70 0.98 -3.58
C TRP A 476 14.70 0.70 -2.43
N GLU A 477 14.88 1.66 -1.53
CA GLU A 477 15.79 1.55 -0.38
C GLU A 477 15.00 1.24 0.88
N ARG A 478 15.12 0.02 1.37
CA ARG A 478 14.36 -0.49 2.51
C ARG A 478 14.65 0.25 3.82
N GLU A 479 15.86 0.75 3.98
CA GLU A 479 16.33 1.41 5.20
C GLU A 479 16.13 2.95 5.17
N ASP A 480 15.44 3.48 4.16
CA ASP A 480 15.12 4.91 4.11
C ASP A 480 13.97 5.21 5.10
N GLU A 481 14.24 6.06 6.10
CA GLU A 481 13.27 6.42 7.14
C GLU A 481 12.29 7.50 6.69
N ARG A 482 12.53 8.15 5.54
CA ARG A 482 11.68 9.23 5.02
C ARG A 482 10.52 8.75 4.17
N PHE A 483 10.71 7.66 3.44
CA PHE A 483 9.71 7.15 2.50
C PHE A 483 9.52 5.64 2.69
N PRO A 484 8.27 5.15 2.68
CA PRO A 484 8.03 3.72 2.80
C PRO A 484 8.56 2.96 1.58
N PHE A 485 9.05 1.76 1.82
CA PHE A 485 9.53 0.88 0.78
C PHE A 485 8.38 0.47 -0.15
N LEU A 486 8.55 0.64 -1.47
CA LEU A 486 7.60 0.25 -2.52
C LEU A 486 6.16 0.81 -2.35
N ARG A 487 6.00 2.10 -1.96
CA ARG A 487 4.69 2.73 -1.70
C ARG A 487 3.60 2.41 -2.73
N SER A 488 3.92 2.48 -4.00
CA SER A 488 2.94 2.36 -5.10
C SER A 488 3.00 1.01 -5.82
N TYR A 489 3.85 0.11 -5.36
CA TYR A 489 4.04 -1.21 -5.95
C TYR A 489 3.61 -2.30 -4.99
N ASP A 490 2.46 -2.91 -5.28
CA ASP A 490 2.04 -4.12 -4.57
C ASP A 490 2.90 -5.29 -5.05
N ALA A 491 3.79 -5.74 -4.19
CA ALA A 491 4.77 -6.77 -4.51
C ALA A 491 4.13 -8.16 -4.69
N TYR A 492 2.97 -8.39 -4.10
CA TYR A 492 2.31 -9.70 -4.10
C TYR A 492 1.15 -9.77 -5.09
N ALA A 493 0.38 -8.68 -5.30
CA ALA A 493 -0.88 -8.72 -6.04
C ALA A 493 -0.90 -7.96 -7.38
#